data_ab0c9f85a60c6af9780af65c9c07a3c8
#
_entry.id   ab0c9f85a60c6af9780af65c9c07a3c8
#
_cell.length_a   1.000
_cell.length_b   1.000
_cell.length_c   1.000
_cell.angle_alpha   90.00
_cell.angle_beta   90.00
_cell.angle_gamma   90.00
#
_symmetry.space_group_name_H-M   'P 1'
#
loop_
_entity.id
_entity.type
_entity.pdbx_description
1 polymer ?
#
loop_
_entity_poly.entity_id
_entity_poly.type
_entity_poly.pdbx_seq_one_letter_code
_entity_poly.pdbx_strand_id
1 'polypeptide(L)'
;MKVGTLCPEWAKKLGLKESTVISGSSFDAHAGAVGAGIQKKTFVCTMGTSCVDMFVEKPENLKGKDIQAYCGQAENSILPGYVGVETGQAAFGDIFAWFKRLLEWPLAELAADENSGISDELYKKVEDRILIMLQKKAEELPEEPFPIALDWFNGRRYPNTDDFQRSAISGLSLGMDAPYLYRSLVFGAVCGLYRLIEGFEKQEIDIEKVIAVGGISKKSPYVMQMLSDLSGREIHILDSDQTCAQGAAMYAAVGAGIYETLEVAAEHMAAKCIKICKPDSEKKDWYKKHYQEYLKLAEAVNKLS
;
A
#
# COMPACT_ATOMS: atom_id res chain seq x y z
N MET A 1 19.23 -18.54 -2.58
CA MET A 1 20.45 -19.14 -3.18
C MET A 1 21.66 -18.68 -2.36
N LYS A 2 22.53 -19.60 -1.97
CA LYS A 2 23.82 -19.28 -1.32
C LYS A 2 24.76 -18.65 -2.33
N VAL A 3 25.29 -17.46 -2.01
CA VAL A 3 26.27 -16.76 -2.85
C VAL A 3 27.71 -17.01 -2.34
N GLY A 4 27.87 -17.16 -1.03
CA GLY A 4 29.17 -17.40 -0.43
C GLY A 4 29.10 -17.43 1.09
N THR A 5 30.23 -17.15 1.73
CA THR A 5 30.37 -16.97 3.18
C THR A 5 31.12 -15.70 3.48
N LEU A 6 31.08 -15.24 4.73
CA LEU A 6 31.77 -14.02 5.15
C LEU A 6 33.29 -14.14 4.96
N CYS A 7 33.91 -13.10 4.47
CA CYS A 7 35.38 -12.99 4.51
C CYS A 7 35.87 -12.71 5.94
N PRO A 8 37.13 -12.99 6.27
CA PRO A 8 37.67 -12.83 7.63
C PRO A 8 37.51 -11.42 8.20
N GLU A 9 37.67 -10.39 7.36
CA GLU A 9 37.52 -8.99 7.75
C GLU A 9 36.11 -8.68 8.27
N TRP A 10 35.06 -9.06 7.50
CA TRP A 10 33.70 -8.80 7.88
C TRP A 10 33.21 -9.73 9.00
N ALA A 11 33.67 -10.97 9.02
CA ALA A 11 33.38 -11.87 10.14
C ALA A 11 33.87 -11.27 11.47
N LYS A 12 35.10 -10.71 11.49
CA LYS A 12 35.66 -10.04 12.66
C LYS A 12 34.91 -8.76 13.03
N LYS A 13 34.59 -7.89 12.04
CA LYS A 13 33.85 -6.63 12.27
C LYS A 13 32.46 -6.87 12.84
N LEU A 14 31.77 -7.90 12.39
CA LEU A 14 30.40 -8.22 12.78
C LEU A 14 30.31 -9.16 14.00
N GLY A 15 31.45 -9.71 14.47
CA GLY A 15 31.47 -10.71 15.54
C GLY A 15 30.84 -12.04 15.12
N LEU A 16 30.85 -12.36 13.81
CA LEU A 16 30.28 -13.55 13.22
C LEU A 16 31.35 -14.56 12.81
N LYS A 17 30.95 -15.79 12.49
CA LYS A 17 31.86 -16.83 11.96
C LYS A 17 32.10 -16.60 10.46
N GLU A 18 33.28 -16.95 9.97
CA GLU A 18 33.56 -16.98 8.52
C GLU A 18 32.66 -17.96 7.75
N SER A 19 32.16 -18.99 8.43
CA SER A 19 31.19 -19.94 7.86
C SER A 19 29.76 -19.38 7.72
N THR A 20 29.51 -18.15 8.19
CA THR A 20 28.20 -17.51 8.04
C THR A 20 27.85 -17.31 6.58
N VAL A 21 26.73 -17.88 6.16
CA VAL A 21 26.27 -17.88 4.77
C VAL A 21 25.78 -16.50 4.36
N ILE A 22 26.14 -16.08 3.15
CA ILE A 22 25.60 -14.93 2.46
C ILE A 22 24.64 -15.43 1.39
N SER A 23 23.40 -14.97 1.45
CA SER A 23 22.39 -15.20 0.40
C SER A 23 22.48 -14.15 -0.71
N GLY A 24 21.83 -14.43 -1.84
CA GLY A 24 21.61 -13.44 -2.88
C GLY A 24 20.80 -12.25 -2.35
N SER A 25 21.00 -11.08 -2.98
CA SER A 25 20.23 -9.87 -2.69
C SER A 25 18.86 -9.88 -3.38
N SER A 26 17.95 -9.06 -2.87
CA SER A 26 16.63 -8.78 -3.45
C SER A 26 16.35 -7.28 -3.30
N PHE A 27 15.42 -6.75 -4.08
CA PHE A 27 14.87 -5.43 -3.77
C PHE A 27 14.15 -5.46 -2.42
N ASP A 28 14.15 -4.34 -1.72
CA ASP A 28 13.52 -4.20 -0.39
C ASP A 28 12.03 -4.54 -0.41
N ALA A 29 11.29 -4.04 -1.42
CA ALA A 29 9.88 -4.32 -1.58
C ALA A 29 9.60 -5.82 -1.87
N HIS A 30 10.45 -6.49 -2.68
CA HIS A 30 10.36 -7.93 -2.93
C HIS A 30 10.63 -8.74 -1.65
N ALA A 31 11.70 -8.38 -0.91
CA ALA A 31 11.96 -8.98 0.39
C ALA A 31 10.80 -8.72 1.36
N GLY A 32 10.22 -7.50 1.33
CA GLY A 32 9.04 -7.16 2.12
C GLY A 32 7.84 -8.06 1.84
N ALA A 33 7.58 -8.36 0.58
CA ALA A 33 6.51 -9.29 0.19
C ALA A 33 6.77 -10.72 0.70
N VAL A 34 8.02 -11.18 0.62
CA VAL A 34 8.42 -12.49 1.17
C VAL A 34 8.26 -12.51 2.68
N GLY A 35 8.72 -11.48 3.38
CA GLY A 35 8.55 -11.33 4.83
C GLY A 35 7.08 -11.24 5.27
N ALA A 36 6.21 -10.73 4.41
CA ALA A 36 4.77 -10.76 4.58
C ALA A 36 4.13 -12.13 4.32
N GLY A 37 4.89 -13.11 3.82
CA GLY A 37 4.39 -14.44 3.51
C GLY A 37 3.61 -14.50 2.20
N ILE A 38 4.07 -13.78 1.16
CA ILE A 38 3.46 -13.81 -0.17
C ILE A 38 3.43 -15.24 -0.73
N GLN A 39 2.31 -15.61 -1.30
CA GLN A 39 2.07 -16.90 -1.95
C GLN A 39 1.23 -16.67 -3.21
N LYS A 40 1.05 -17.74 -4.01
CA LYS A 40 0.10 -17.74 -5.12
C LYS A 40 -1.26 -17.21 -4.66
N LYS A 41 -1.92 -16.40 -5.49
CA LYS A 41 -3.21 -15.75 -5.24
C LYS A 41 -3.23 -14.77 -4.05
N THR A 42 -2.05 -14.39 -3.57
CA THR A 42 -1.91 -13.38 -2.50
C THR A 42 -1.42 -12.07 -3.09
N PHE A 43 -2.14 -10.99 -2.81
CA PHE A 43 -1.77 -9.63 -3.17
C PHE A 43 -1.25 -8.93 -1.91
N VAL A 44 -0.01 -8.49 -1.93
CA VAL A 44 0.64 -7.81 -0.80
C VAL A 44 0.75 -6.32 -1.09
N CYS A 45 0.09 -5.51 -0.27
CA CYS A 45 0.08 -4.05 -0.37
C CYS A 45 1.00 -3.45 0.69
N THR A 46 2.07 -2.79 0.28
CA THR A 46 2.96 -2.06 1.18
C THR A 46 2.59 -0.58 1.18
N MET A 47 1.80 -0.19 2.20
CA MET A 47 1.17 1.13 2.31
C MET A 47 2.03 2.09 3.14
N GLY A 48 2.78 2.92 2.43
CA GLY A 48 3.60 4.01 2.97
C GLY A 48 3.18 5.37 2.41
N THR A 49 4.15 6.22 2.08
CA THR A 49 3.98 7.48 1.33
C THR A 49 3.37 7.21 -0.05
N SER A 50 3.89 6.23 -0.74
CA SER A 50 3.30 5.55 -1.90
C SER A 50 2.75 4.18 -1.49
N CYS A 51 2.11 3.47 -2.41
CA CYS A 51 1.79 2.06 -2.26
C CYS A 51 2.58 1.24 -3.27
N VAL A 52 3.28 0.22 -2.79
CA VAL A 52 3.98 -0.75 -3.65
C VAL A 52 3.34 -2.10 -3.42
N ASP A 53 2.85 -2.67 -4.48
CA ASP A 53 2.01 -3.87 -4.45
C ASP A 53 2.69 -5.01 -5.19
N MET A 54 2.68 -6.18 -4.58
CA MET A 54 3.34 -7.37 -5.09
C MET A 54 2.37 -8.52 -5.25
N PHE A 55 2.54 -9.23 -6.35
CA PHE A 55 1.80 -10.45 -6.67
C PHE A 55 2.74 -11.48 -7.27
N VAL A 56 2.45 -12.76 -7.08
CA VAL A 56 3.21 -13.86 -7.70
C VAL A 56 2.28 -14.87 -8.34
N GLU A 57 2.62 -15.31 -9.56
CA GLU A 57 1.87 -16.34 -10.27
C GLU A 57 2.81 -17.24 -11.08
N LYS A 58 2.38 -18.44 -11.39
CA LYS A 58 3.13 -19.35 -12.25
C LYS A 58 3.17 -18.85 -13.70
N PRO A 59 4.31 -18.98 -14.40
CA PRO A 59 4.45 -18.47 -15.77
C PRO A 59 3.38 -19.00 -16.73
N GLU A 60 2.97 -20.26 -16.58
CA GLU A 60 1.95 -20.90 -17.41
C GLU A 60 0.56 -20.23 -17.28
N ASN A 61 0.24 -19.68 -16.11
CA ASN A 61 -1.04 -19.01 -15.85
C ASN A 61 -1.08 -17.56 -16.36
N LEU A 62 0.08 -16.98 -16.66
CA LEU A 62 0.21 -15.62 -17.20
C LEU A 62 0.34 -15.58 -18.73
N LYS A 63 0.54 -16.77 -19.35
CA LYS A 63 0.70 -16.86 -20.80
C LYS A 63 -0.54 -16.35 -21.54
N GLY A 64 -0.33 -15.36 -22.41
CA GLY A 64 -1.39 -14.75 -23.22
C GLY A 64 -2.26 -13.73 -22.46
N LYS A 65 -1.91 -13.40 -21.22
CA LYS A 65 -2.58 -12.35 -20.43
C LYS A 65 -1.84 -11.04 -20.58
N ASP A 66 -2.60 -9.96 -20.72
CA ASP A 66 -2.04 -8.60 -20.80
C ASP A 66 -1.85 -8.04 -19.40
N ILE A 67 -0.66 -8.28 -18.83
CA ILE A 67 -0.24 -7.69 -17.56
C ILE A 67 0.82 -6.60 -17.75
N GLN A 68 1.03 -6.13 -18.98
CA GLN A 68 2.05 -5.11 -19.31
C GLN A 68 1.72 -3.73 -18.73
N ALA A 69 0.45 -3.48 -18.41
CA ALA A 69 0.04 -2.25 -17.74
C ALA A 69 0.56 -2.11 -16.29
N TYR A 70 1.16 -3.15 -15.72
CA TYR A 70 1.78 -3.14 -14.40
C TYR A 70 3.27 -2.78 -14.51
N CYS A 71 3.83 -2.17 -13.44
CA CYS A 71 5.13 -1.52 -13.49
C CYS A 71 6.29 -2.45 -13.80
N GLY A 72 6.28 -3.68 -13.28
CA GLY A 72 7.38 -4.62 -13.46
C GLY A 72 6.94 -6.07 -13.37
N GLN A 73 7.57 -6.91 -14.21
CA GLN A 73 7.35 -8.35 -14.23
C GLN A 73 8.68 -9.03 -14.48
N ALA A 74 9.06 -9.97 -13.61
CA ALA A 74 10.27 -10.73 -13.81
C ALA A 74 10.12 -12.13 -13.21
N GLU A 75 10.57 -13.14 -13.98
CA GLU A 75 10.66 -14.49 -13.47
C GLU A 75 11.67 -14.58 -12.34
N ASN A 76 11.31 -15.33 -11.29
CA ASN A 76 12.14 -15.59 -10.11
C ASN A 76 12.52 -14.32 -9.31
N SER A 77 11.81 -13.21 -9.48
CA SER A 77 12.17 -11.95 -8.83
C SER A 77 11.77 -11.87 -7.35
N ILE A 78 10.63 -12.43 -6.97
CA ILE A 78 10.10 -12.47 -5.60
C ILE A 78 10.23 -13.88 -5.03
N LEU A 79 9.63 -14.85 -5.69
CA LEU A 79 9.72 -16.27 -5.32
C LEU A 79 10.31 -17.09 -6.48
N PRO A 80 11.23 -18.02 -6.19
CA PRO A 80 11.75 -18.95 -7.21
C PRO A 80 10.63 -19.75 -7.88
N GLY A 81 10.67 -19.85 -9.21
CA GLY A 81 9.68 -20.59 -10.00
C GLY A 81 8.35 -19.86 -10.20
N TYR A 82 8.28 -18.56 -9.87
CA TYR A 82 7.14 -17.70 -10.13
C TYR A 82 7.57 -16.47 -10.95
N VAL A 83 6.61 -15.87 -11.64
CA VAL A 83 6.74 -14.51 -12.12
C VAL A 83 6.32 -13.60 -10.96
N GLY A 84 7.22 -12.73 -10.53
CA GLY A 84 6.88 -11.63 -9.63
C GLY A 84 6.34 -10.47 -10.43
N VAL A 85 5.23 -9.90 -10.00
CA VAL A 85 4.60 -8.71 -10.58
C VAL A 85 4.63 -7.61 -9.54
N GLU A 86 5.22 -6.48 -9.92
CA GLU A 86 5.22 -5.26 -9.15
C GLU A 86 4.28 -4.24 -9.77
N THR A 87 3.48 -3.61 -8.93
CA THR A 87 2.59 -2.51 -9.31
C THR A 87 2.47 -1.52 -8.15
N GLY A 88 1.56 -0.55 -8.23
CA GLY A 88 1.32 0.35 -7.11
C GLY A 88 0.79 1.70 -7.52
N GLN A 89 0.80 2.61 -6.52
CA GLN A 89 0.37 3.99 -6.67
C GLN A 89 1.50 4.93 -6.29
N ALA A 90 1.70 5.99 -7.09
CA ALA A 90 2.77 6.96 -6.89
C ALA A 90 2.54 7.83 -5.63
N ALA A 91 1.30 7.96 -5.18
CA ALA A 91 0.92 8.58 -3.92
C ALA A 91 -0.16 7.74 -3.23
N PHE A 92 -0.03 7.54 -1.93
CA PHE A 92 -1.05 6.93 -1.07
C PHE A 92 -1.12 7.71 0.25
N GLY A 93 -0.22 7.48 1.19
CA GLY A 93 -0.14 8.23 2.43
C GLY A 93 0.21 9.71 2.25
N ASP A 94 0.95 10.03 1.20
CA ASP A 94 1.30 11.41 0.84
C ASP A 94 0.07 12.27 0.51
N ILE A 95 -1.03 11.67 0.04
CA ILE A 95 -2.32 12.34 -0.17
C ILE A 95 -2.86 12.87 1.17
N PHE A 96 -2.82 12.04 2.20
CA PHE A 96 -3.29 12.40 3.54
C PHE A 96 -2.35 13.41 4.20
N ALA A 97 -1.05 13.23 4.03
CA ALA A 97 -0.03 14.17 4.51
C ALA A 97 -0.14 15.53 3.80
N TRP A 98 -0.43 15.57 2.50
CA TRP A 98 -0.70 16.80 1.76
C TRP A 98 -1.93 17.51 2.31
N PHE A 99 -3.02 16.81 2.52
CA PHE A 99 -4.25 17.39 3.04
C PHE A 99 -4.07 17.91 4.49
N LYS A 100 -3.32 17.17 5.32
CA LYS A 100 -2.92 17.64 6.64
C LYS A 100 -2.18 18.96 6.56
N ARG A 101 -1.12 19.07 5.71
CA ARG A 101 -0.36 20.32 5.53
C ARG A 101 -1.24 21.48 5.07
N LEU A 102 -2.22 21.21 4.21
CA LEU A 102 -3.16 22.24 3.75
C LEU A 102 -4.02 22.80 4.90
N LEU A 103 -4.47 21.92 5.80
CA LEU A 103 -5.31 22.32 6.94
C LEU A 103 -4.52 22.96 8.06
N GLU A 104 -3.29 22.53 8.30
CA GLU A 104 -2.44 23.09 9.35
C GLU A 104 -1.73 24.39 8.95
N TRP A 105 -1.70 24.74 7.66
CA TRP A 105 -0.96 25.89 7.15
C TRP A 105 -1.21 27.20 7.94
N PRO A 106 -2.43 27.66 8.24
CA PRO A 106 -2.61 28.88 9.00
C PRO A 106 -2.04 28.81 10.42
N LEU A 107 -2.11 27.63 11.05
CA LEU A 107 -1.56 27.42 12.38
C LEU A 107 -0.02 27.38 12.35
N ALA A 108 0.55 26.82 11.31
CA ALA A 108 2.00 26.79 11.10
C ALA A 108 2.58 28.19 10.92
N GLU A 109 1.90 29.04 10.11
CA GLU A 109 2.28 30.45 9.93
C GLU A 109 2.19 31.25 11.25
N LEU A 110 1.13 31.02 12.04
CA LEU A 110 1.00 31.65 13.35
C LEU A 110 2.05 31.15 14.35
N ALA A 111 2.40 29.86 14.34
CA ALA A 111 3.43 29.33 15.23
C ALA A 111 4.83 29.87 14.88
N ALA A 112 5.07 30.25 13.63
CA ALA A 112 6.31 30.88 13.20
C ALA A 112 6.41 32.38 13.58
N ASP A 113 5.29 33.02 13.96
CA ASP A 113 5.26 34.41 14.45
C ASP A 113 5.41 34.46 15.97
N GLU A 114 6.54 34.96 16.45
CA GLU A 114 6.84 35.10 17.90
C GLU A 114 5.77 35.88 18.67
N ASN A 115 4.99 36.75 18.02
CA ASN A 115 3.96 37.58 18.62
C ASN A 115 2.56 36.94 18.59
N SER A 116 2.39 35.78 17.97
CA SER A 116 1.09 35.13 17.82
C SER A 116 0.53 34.54 19.10
N GLY A 117 1.40 34.24 20.08
CA GLY A 117 1.04 33.50 21.29
C GLY A 117 0.82 31.97 21.09
N ILE A 118 1.07 31.46 19.88
CA ILE A 118 1.05 30.04 19.60
C ILE A 118 2.41 29.44 19.95
N SER A 119 2.45 28.50 20.90
CA SER A 119 3.68 27.78 21.24
C SER A 119 3.92 26.60 20.28
N ASP A 120 5.20 26.25 20.09
CA ASP A 120 5.59 25.04 19.34
C ASP A 120 4.94 23.77 19.89
N GLU A 121 4.77 23.69 21.21
CA GLU A 121 4.12 22.56 21.87
C GLU A 121 2.64 22.46 21.46
N LEU A 122 1.93 23.59 21.44
CA LEU A 122 0.53 23.64 21.02
C LEU A 122 0.41 23.29 19.52
N TYR A 123 1.28 23.86 18.68
CA TYR A 123 1.32 23.54 17.26
C TYR A 123 1.48 22.03 17.05
N LYS A 124 2.51 21.44 17.64
CA LYS A 124 2.80 20.00 17.51
C LYS A 124 1.65 19.14 18.01
N LYS A 125 1.03 19.51 19.13
CA LYS A 125 -0.14 18.80 19.67
C LYS A 125 -1.33 18.80 18.72
N VAL A 126 -1.57 19.89 18.00
CA VAL A 126 -2.63 19.96 16.99
C VAL A 126 -2.23 19.17 15.75
N GLU A 127 -1.01 19.36 15.26
CA GLU A 127 -0.43 18.68 14.12
C GLU A 127 -0.56 17.17 14.22
N ASP A 128 -0.20 16.58 15.36
CA ASP A 128 -0.25 15.13 15.60
C ASP A 128 -1.69 14.57 15.62
N ARG A 129 -2.70 15.44 15.80
CA ARG A 129 -4.10 15.01 15.95
C ARG A 129 -4.97 15.22 14.71
N ILE A 130 -4.55 16.02 13.74
CA ILE A 130 -5.38 16.38 12.56
C ILE A 130 -5.91 15.13 11.85
N LEU A 131 -5.04 14.21 11.44
CA LEU A 131 -5.47 13.01 10.72
C LEU A 131 -6.35 12.09 11.58
N ILE A 132 -6.08 12.00 12.87
CA ILE A 132 -6.89 11.20 13.82
C ILE A 132 -8.30 11.77 13.93
N MET A 133 -8.40 13.11 14.04
CA MET A 133 -9.70 13.78 14.12
C MET A 133 -10.47 13.69 12.80
N LEU A 134 -9.79 13.86 11.67
CA LEU A 134 -10.39 13.74 10.34
C LEU A 134 -10.94 12.33 10.13
N GLN A 135 -10.14 11.31 10.45
CA GLN A 135 -10.59 9.92 10.33
C GLN A 135 -11.84 9.67 11.17
N LYS A 136 -11.79 10.02 12.47
CA LYS A 136 -12.94 9.84 13.36
C LYS A 136 -14.19 10.54 12.84
N LYS A 137 -14.07 11.77 12.37
CA LYS A 137 -15.20 12.53 11.83
C LYS A 137 -15.69 11.96 10.48
N ALA A 138 -14.79 11.50 9.63
CA ALA A 138 -15.16 10.85 8.38
C ALA A 138 -15.90 9.50 8.60
N GLU A 139 -15.55 8.75 9.65
CA GLU A 139 -16.27 7.53 10.06
C GLU A 139 -17.71 7.82 10.54
N GLU A 140 -17.95 8.98 11.15
CA GLU A 140 -19.26 9.43 11.65
C GLU A 140 -20.18 9.99 10.55
N LEU A 141 -19.64 10.27 9.33
CA LEU A 141 -20.44 10.84 8.24
C LEU A 141 -21.51 9.85 7.74
N PRO A 142 -22.69 10.32 7.38
CA PRO A 142 -23.74 9.48 6.83
C PRO A 142 -23.37 8.86 5.48
N GLU A 143 -24.12 7.84 5.07
CA GLU A 143 -24.03 7.21 3.75
C GLU A 143 -24.79 8.05 2.70
N GLU A 144 -24.26 9.20 2.38
CA GLU A 144 -24.77 10.11 1.37
C GLU A 144 -23.67 10.41 0.33
N PRO A 145 -24.03 10.96 -0.84
CA PRO A 145 -23.05 11.34 -1.85
C PRO A 145 -21.98 12.27 -1.29
N PHE A 146 -20.74 12.02 -1.61
CA PHE A 146 -19.57 12.81 -1.21
C PHE A 146 -18.70 13.12 -2.43
N PRO A 147 -17.79 14.12 -2.37
CA PRO A 147 -16.90 14.43 -3.47
C PRO A 147 -16.05 13.22 -3.86
N ILE A 148 -15.75 13.08 -5.13
CA ILE A 148 -14.87 12.01 -5.64
C ILE A 148 -13.52 12.61 -6.01
N ALA A 149 -12.45 12.10 -5.41
CA ALA A 149 -11.07 12.45 -5.74
C ALA A 149 -10.38 11.33 -6.52
N LEU A 150 -9.47 11.69 -7.43
CA LEU A 150 -8.50 10.75 -8.00
C LEU A 150 -7.26 10.69 -7.11
N ASP A 151 -6.57 9.54 -7.13
CA ASP A 151 -5.33 9.30 -6.39
C ASP A 151 -4.06 9.81 -7.09
N TRP A 152 -4.16 10.51 -8.23
CA TRP A 152 -3.05 10.89 -9.11
C TRP A 152 -2.27 12.14 -8.66
N PHE A 153 -2.09 12.32 -7.35
CA PHE A 153 -1.40 13.48 -6.79
C PHE A 153 0.09 13.55 -7.17
N ASN A 154 0.70 12.41 -7.49
CA ASN A 154 2.10 12.31 -7.93
C ASN A 154 2.22 11.49 -9.21
N GLY A 155 1.35 11.75 -10.19
CA GLY A 155 1.24 10.96 -11.40
C GLY A 155 0.38 9.70 -11.23
N ARG A 156 0.19 9.00 -12.35
CA ARG A 156 -0.56 7.75 -12.43
C ARG A 156 0.36 6.61 -12.83
N ARG A 157 0.25 5.46 -12.17
CA ARG A 157 1.02 4.25 -12.54
C ARG A 157 0.20 3.24 -13.32
N TYR A 158 -1.08 3.09 -13.01
CA TYR A 158 -1.97 2.12 -13.64
C TYR A 158 -3.24 2.80 -14.20
N PRO A 159 -3.78 2.38 -15.36
CA PRO A 159 -3.35 1.29 -16.23
C PRO A 159 -2.15 1.62 -17.14
N ASN A 160 -1.84 2.86 -17.35
CA ASN A 160 -0.70 3.33 -18.13
C ASN A 160 0.04 4.37 -17.31
N THR A 161 1.34 4.19 -17.15
CA THR A 161 2.18 5.14 -16.41
C THR A 161 2.17 6.51 -17.11
N ASP A 162 1.88 7.54 -16.33
CA ASP A 162 1.93 8.93 -16.75
C ASP A 162 2.29 9.80 -15.52
N ASP A 163 3.56 10.18 -15.42
CA ASP A 163 4.09 10.95 -14.31
C ASP A 163 3.61 12.43 -14.32
N PHE A 164 3.07 12.90 -15.43
CA PHE A 164 2.55 14.26 -15.59
C PHE A 164 1.06 14.36 -15.28
N GLN A 165 0.38 13.24 -15.18
CA GLN A 165 -1.04 13.23 -14.80
C GLN A 165 -1.25 13.85 -13.43
N ARG A 166 -2.34 14.60 -13.28
CA ARG A 166 -2.68 15.26 -12.01
C ARG A 166 -4.06 14.85 -11.53
N SER A 167 -4.21 14.88 -10.21
CA SER A 167 -5.47 14.58 -9.53
C SER A 167 -6.55 15.63 -9.84
N ALA A 168 -7.80 15.23 -9.65
CA ALA A 168 -8.97 16.10 -9.66
C ALA A 168 -9.94 15.69 -8.56
N ILE A 169 -10.76 16.64 -8.11
CA ILE A 169 -11.85 16.41 -7.17
C ILE A 169 -13.13 16.94 -7.82
N SER A 170 -14.17 16.11 -7.87
CA SER A 170 -15.47 16.44 -8.43
C SER A 170 -16.57 16.38 -7.37
N GLY A 171 -17.64 17.16 -7.56
CA GLY A 171 -18.82 17.08 -6.71
C GLY A 171 -18.74 17.94 -5.43
N LEU A 172 -17.86 18.96 -5.38
CA LEU A 172 -17.79 19.87 -4.25
C LEU A 172 -19.06 20.75 -4.12
N SER A 173 -19.50 20.94 -2.89
CA SER A 173 -20.56 21.89 -2.53
C SER A 173 -20.22 22.64 -1.26
N LEU A 174 -20.91 23.74 -1.00
CA LEU A 174 -20.67 24.60 0.18
C LEU A 174 -20.96 23.89 1.52
N GLY A 175 -21.73 22.85 1.52
CA GLY A 175 -22.04 22.04 2.72
C GLY A 175 -20.98 21.03 3.10
N MET A 176 -19.92 20.87 2.29
CA MET A 176 -18.89 19.85 2.50
C MET A 176 -17.68 20.46 3.21
N ASP A 177 -17.38 19.93 4.39
CA ASP A 177 -16.25 20.33 5.23
C ASP A 177 -15.03 19.38 5.08
N ALA A 178 -14.01 19.58 5.91
CA ALA A 178 -12.76 18.82 5.85
C ALA A 178 -12.94 17.30 6.03
N PRO A 179 -13.81 16.76 6.89
CA PRO A 179 -14.14 15.34 6.95
C PRO A 179 -14.66 14.74 5.64
N TYR A 180 -15.52 15.44 4.90
CA TYR A 180 -15.99 15.01 3.58
C TYR A 180 -14.86 14.93 2.56
N LEU A 181 -14.00 15.94 2.54
CA LEU A 181 -12.81 15.93 1.68
C LEU A 181 -11.85 14.80 2.07
N TYR A 182 -11.65 14.56 3.36
CA TYR A 182 -10.81 13.45 3.82
C TYR A 182 -11.39 12.10 3.39
N ARG A 183 -12.71 11.87 3.54
CA ARG A 183 -13.39 10.67 3.00
C ARG A 183 -13.14 10.53 1.51
N SER A 184 -13.28 11.60 0.75
CA SER A 184 -13.03 11.63 -0.70
C SER A 184 -11.61 11.21 -1.07
N LEU A 185 -10.61 11.76 -0.38
CA LEU A 185 -9.19 11.44 -0.60
C LEU A 185 -8.86 9.99 -0.23
N VAL A 186 -9.37 9.50 0.90
CA VAL A 186 -9.23 8.09 1.31
C VAL A 186 -9.88 7.19 0.28
N PHE A 187 -11.10 7.51 -0.15
CA PHE A 187 -11.81 6.72 -1.15
C PHE A 187 -11.07 6.70 -2.49
N GLY A 188 -10.54 7.83 -2.94
CA GLY A 188 -9.73 7.90 -4.16
C GLY A 188 -8.49 7.01 -4.11
N ALA A 189 -7.73 7.06 -2.99
CA ALA A 189 -6.58 6.18 -2.78
C ALA A 189 -6.97 4.69 -2.78
N VAL A 190 -8.07 4.35 -2.10
CA VAL A 190 -8.62 2.98 -2.07
C VAL A 190 -9.12 2.54 -3.45
N CYS A 191 -9.76 3.44 -4.22
CA CYS A 191 -10.19 3.15 -5.61
C CYS A 191 -9.02 2.85 -6.53
N GLY A 192 -7.93 3.61 -6.43
CA GLY A 192 -6.71 3.36 -7.21
C GLY A 192 -6.14 1.98 -6.91
N LEU A 193 -6.06 1.59 -5.63
CA LEU A 193 -5.60 0.26 -5.22
C LEU A 193 -6.57 -0.85 -5.67
N TYR A 194 -7.86 -0.65 -5.48
CA TYR A 194 -8.87 -1.62 -5.94
C TYR A 194 -8.82 -1.82 -7.46
N ARG A 195 -8.54 -0.77 -8.23
CA ARG A 195 -8.39 -0.83 -9.68
C ARG A 195 -7.25 -1.76 -10.12
N LEU A 196 -6.17 -1.84 -9.36
CA LEU A 196 -5.09 -2.80 -9.60
C LEU A 196 -5.59 -4.24 -9.42
N ILE A 197 -6.28 -4.52 -8.32
CA ILE A 197 -6.88 -5.83 -8.03
C ILE A 197 -7.88 -6.21 -9.13
N GLU A 198 -8.81 -5.30 -9.47
CA GLU A 198 -9.80 -5.51 -10.53
C GLU A 198 -9.14 -5.78 -11.91
N GLY A 199 -8.00 -5.14 -12.17
CA GLY A 199 -7.23 -5.35 -13.39
C GLY A 199 -6.73 -6.78 -13.52
N PHE A 200 -6.26 -7.41 -12.44
CA PHE A 200 -5.89 -8.83 -12.42
C PHE A 200 -7.12 -9.72 -12.65
N GLU A 201 -8.23 -9.42 -11.99
CA GLU A 201 -9.47 -10.20 -12.15
C GLU A 201 -10.01 -10.17 -13.58
N LYS A 202 -9.96 -9.01 -14.26
CA LYS A 202 -10.34 -8.88 -15.68
C LYS A 202 -9.47 -9.74 -16.61
N GLN A 203 -8.26 -10.11 -16.17
CA GLN A 203 -7.38 -11.03 -16.86
C GLN A 203 -7.52 -12.48 -16.36
N GLU A 204 -8.58 -12.80 -15.62
CA GLU A 204 -8.82 -14.11 -15.03
C GLU A 204 -7.66 -14.59 -14.13
N ILE A 205 -7.01 -13.65 -13.46
CA ILE A 205 -6.00 -13.90 -12.44
C ILE A 205 -6.68 -13.73 -11.08
N ASP A 206 -6.79 -14.83 -10.35
CA ASP A 206 -7.53 -14.87 -9.10
C ASP A 206 -6.69 -14.34 -7.93
N ILE A 207 -7.25 -13.43 -7.15
CA ILE A 207 -6.69 -12.92 -5.91
C ILE A 207 -7.61 -13.35 -4.77
N GLU A 208 -7.17 -14.31 -3.96
CA GLU A 208 -7.96 -14.84 -2.83
C GLU A 208 -7.68 -14.08 -1.53
N LYS A 209 -6.45 -13.61 -1.36
CA LYS A 209 -5.99 -12.98 -0.12
C LYS A 209 -5.31 -11.64 -0.38
N VAL A 210 -5.67 -10.64 0.40
CA VAL A 210 -4.99 -9.33 0.41
C VAL A 210 -4.30 -9.15 1.75
N ILE A 211 -3.00 -8.88 1.71
CA ILE A 211 -2.18 -8.59 2.88
C ILE A 211 -1.79 -7.12 2.84
N ALA A 212 -2.05 -6.41 3.92
CA ALA A 212 -1.66 -5.02 4.08
C ALA A 212 -0.51 -4.91 5.11
N VAL A 213 0.59 -4.27 4.68
CA VAL A 213 1.75 -3.96 5.52
C VAL A 213 2.07 -2.47 5.44
N GLY A 214 2.93 -1.99 6.34
CA GLY A 214 3.32 -0.59 6.41
C GLY A 214 2.51 0.22 7.43
N GLY A 215 2.91 1.48 7.59
CA GLY A 215 2.38 2.31 8.69
C GLY A 215 0.89 2.61 8.59
N ILE A 216 0.34 2.75 7.39
CA ILE A 216 -1.07 3.08 7.17
C ILE A 216 -1.96 1.90 7.54
N SER A 217 -1.56 0.67 7.21
CA SER A 217 -2.35 -0.52 7.51
C SER A 217 -2.64 -0.69 9.00
N LYS A 218 -1.71 -0.28 9.87
CA LYS A 218 -1.86 -0.32 11.33
C LYS A 218 -2.56 0.91 11.89
N LYS A 219 -2.27 2.10 11.34
CA LYS A 219 -2.71 3.38 11.91
C LYS A 219 -4.10 3.81 11.43
N SER A 220 -4.59 3.30 10.30
CA SER A 220 -5.87 3.70 9.74
C SER A 220 -6.82 2.51 9.49
N PRO A 221 -7.55 2.06 10.53
CA PRO A 221 -8.61 1.07 10.38
C PRO A 221 -9.66 1.47 9.35
N TYR A 222 -9.92 2.76 9.19
CA TYR A 222 -10.86 3.32 8.25
C TYR A 222 -10.48 3.01 6.80
N VAL A 223 -9.22 3.23 6.43
CA VAL A 223 -8.70 2.87 5.10
C VAL A 223 -8.81 1.37 4.85
N MET A 224 -8.45 0.55 5.83
CA MET A 224 -8.50 -0.92 5.72
C MET A 224 -9.93 -1.43 5.58
N GLN A 225 -10.88 -0.87 6.33
CA GLN A 225 -12.28 -1.25 6.22
C GLN A 225 -12.86 -0.84 4.87
N MET A 226 -12.59 0.39 4.42
CA MET A 226 -13.06 0.87 3.12
C MET A 226 -12.52 0.02 1.95
N LEU A 227 -11.24 -0.40 2.02
CA LEU A 227 -10.66 -1.32 1.03
C LEU A 227 -11.34 -2.69 1.08
N SER A 228 -11.60 -3.21 2.27
CA SER A 228 -12.30 -4.49 2.46
C SER A 228 -13.72 -4.43 1.86
N ASP A 229 -14.48 -3.38 2.18
CA ASP A 229 -15.86 -3.20 1.74
C ASP A 229 -15.95 -3.04 0.20
N LEU A 230 -15.09 -2.17 -0.37
CA LEU A 230 -15.08 -1.95 -1.82
C LEU A 230 -14.64 -3.19 -2.59
N SER A 231 -13.57 -3.86 -2.14
CA SER A 231 -13.04 -5.05 -2.82
C SER A 231 -13.89 -6.31 -2.59
N GLY A 232 -14.66 -6.33 -1.49
CA GLY A 232 -15.39 -7.51 -1.04
C GLY A 232 -14.47 -8.63 -0.55
N ARG A 233 -13.26 -8.27 -0.06
CA ARG A 233 -12.21 -9.20 0.39
C ARG A 233 -11.79 -8.96 1.83
N GLU A 234 -11.34 -10.02 2.48
CA GLU A 234 -10.67 -9.91 3.77
C GLU A 234 -9.29 -9.25 3.58
N ILE A 235 -9.01 -8.21 4.38
CA ILE A 235 -7.70 -7.55 4.42
C ILE A 235 -6.97 -8.00 5.68
N HIS A 236 -5.85 -8.70 5.50
CA HIS A 236 -5.02 -9.22 6.57
C HIS A 236 -3.93 -8.21 6.94
N ILE A 237 -3.98 -7.69 8.16
CA ILE A 237 -3.01 -6.71 8.69
C ILE A 237 -1.95 -7.46 9.47
N LEU A 238 -0.68 -7.24 9.17
CA LEU A 238 0.43 -7.94 9.79
C LEU A 238 1.10 -7.13 10.90
N ASP A 239 1.66 -7.86 11.89
CA ASP A 239 2.42 -7.31 13.01
C ASP A 239 3.92 -7.22 12.69
N SER A 240 4.27 -6.48 11.66
CA SER A 240 5.69 -6.24 11.37
C SER A 240 5.89 -4.84 10.80
N ASP A 241 6.86 -4.12 11.37
CA ASP A 241 7.34 -2.85 10.83
C ASP A 241 8.58 -3.06 9.95
N GLN A 242 9.12 -4.28 9.91
CA GLN A 242 10.38 -4.65 9.28
C GLN A 242 10.23 -5.87 8.36
N THR A 243 9.15 -5.93 7.58
CA THR A 243 8.90 -7.06 6.65
C THR A 243 10.05 -7.25 5.66
N CYS A 244 10.72 -6.16 5.22
CA CYS A 244 11.87 -6.25 4.32
C CYS A 244 13.04 -7.00 4.97
N ALA A 245 13.39 -6.64 6.21
CA ALA A 245 14.44 -7.34 6.96
C ALA A 245 14.07 -8.80 7.25
N GLN A 246 12.79 -9.05 7.53
CA GLN A 246 12.26 -10.39 7.76
C GLN A 246 12.38 -11.28 6.51
N GLY A 247 12.00 -10.76 5.34
CA GLY A 247 12.17 -11.47 4.06
C GLY A 247 13.64 -11.70 3.71
N ALA A 248 14.51 -10.72 3.96
CA ALA A 248 15.96 -10.88 3.79
C ALA A 248 16.49 -12.01 4.69
N ALA A 249 16.02 -12.11 5.94
CA ALA A 249 16.36 -13.21 6.84
C ALA A 249 15.85 -14.57 6.33
N MET A 250 14.66 -14.60 5.69
CA MET A 250 14.12 -15.82 5.08
C MET A 250 14.97 -16.28 3.89
N TYR A 251 15.39 -15.37 3.01
CA TYR A 251 16.33 -15.71 1.93
C TYR A 251 17.65 -16.28 2.49
N ALA A 252 18.18 -15.68 3.57
CA ALA A 252 19.38 -16.16 4.22
C ALA A 252 19.20 -17.56 4.84
N ALA A 253 18.07 -17.80 5.50
CA ALA A 253 17.74 -19.10 6.12
C ALA A 253 17.66 -20.22 5.07
N VAL A 254 17.02 -19.98 3.93
CA VAL A 254 16.99 -20.93 2.81
C VAL A 254 18.38 -21.11 2.19
N GLY A 255 19.13 -20.00 2.00
CA GLY A 255 20.51 -20.04 1.50
C GLY A 255 21.46 -20.82 2.39
N ALA A 256 21.22 -20.83 3.70
CA ALA A 256 21.96 -21.59 4.70
C ALA A 256 21.48 -23.05 4.85
N GLY A 257 20.40 -23.45 4.18
CA GLY A 257 19.83 -24.80 4.28
C GLY A 257 19.06 -25.07 5.58
N ILE A 258 18.63 -24.00 6.28
CA ILE A 258 17.76 -24.11 7.48
C ILE A 258 16.35 -24.53 7.05
N TYR A 259 15.86 -23.97 5.95
CA TYR A 259 14.60 -24.34 5.32
C TYR A 259 14.86 -24.74 3.86
N GLU A 260 14.06 -25.66 3.35
CA GLU A 260 14.18 -26.18 1.99
C GLU A 260 13.76 -25.15 0.94
N THR A 261 12.66 -24.42 1.19
CA THR A 261 12.10 -23.41 0.29
C THR A 261 11.68 -22.15 1.05
N LEU A 262 11.41 -21.07 0.30
CA LEU A 262 10.88 -19.83 0.88
C LEU A 262 9.46 -19.99 1.42
N GLU A 263 8.66 -20.85 0.81
CA GLU A 263 7.33 -21.19 1.29
C GLU A 263 7.39 -21.83 2.67
N VAL A 264 8.28 -22.82 2.86
CA VAL A 264 8.51 -23.44 4.17
C VAL A 264 9.08 -22.45 5.17
N ALA A 265 10.01 -21.59 4.74
CA ALA A 265 10.52 -20.53 5.60
C ALA A 265 9.39 -19.55 6.02
N ALA A 266 8.45 -19.24 5.12
CA ALA A 266 7.33 -18.36 5.41
C ALA A 266 6.38 -18.90 6.48
N GLU A 267 6.14 -20.21 6.52
CA GLU A 267 5.32 -20.86 7.56
C GLU A 267 5.85 -20.61 8.98
N HIS A 268 7.18 -20.45 9.11
CA HIS A 268 7.86 -20.30 10.40
C HIS A 268 8.29 -18.87 10.69
N MET A 269 8.57 -18.07 9.67
CA MET A 269 9.25 -16.80 9.81
C MET A 269 8.41 -15.60 9.30
N ALA A 270 7.34 -15.80 8.53
CA ALA A 270 6.54 -14.68 8.04
C ALA A 270 5.88 -13.89 9.18
N ALA A 271 5.64 -12.61 8.92
CA ALA A 271 4.94 -11.73 9.85
C ALA A 271 3.54 -12.28 10.19
N LYS A 272 3.18 -12.21 11.46
CA LYS A 272 1.89 -12.73 11.94
C LYS A 272 0.76 -11.77 11.61
N CYS A 273 -0.38 -12.31 11.23
CA CYS A 273 -1.62 -11.53 11.10
C CYS A 273 -2.15 -11.18 12.49
N ILE A 274 -2.35 -9.88 12.76
CA ILE A 274 -2.89 -9.37 14.03
C ILE A 274 -4.35 -8.95 13.94
N LYS A 275 -4.83 -8.66 12.73
CA LYS A 275 -6.20 -8.24 12.49
C LYS A 275 -6.62 -8.60 11.09
N ILE A 276 -7.88 -9.00 10.94
CA ILE A 276 -8.53 -9.20 9.65
C ILE A 276 -9.71 -8.22 9.58
N CYS A 277 -9.69 -7.32 8.58
CA CYS A 277 -10.85 -6.52 8.24
C CYS A 277 -11.71 -7.34 7.28
N LYS A 278 -12.96 -7.59 7.67
CA LYS A 278 -13.94 -8.32 6.86
C LYS A 278 -14.83 -7.34 6.12
N PRO A 279 -15.22 -7.65 4.88
CA PRO A 279 -16.10 -6.80 4.12
C PRO A 279 -17.49 -6.73 4.73
N ASP A 280 -18.04 -5.53 4.79
CA ASP A 280 -19.45 -5.29 5.07
C ASP A 280 -20.22 -5.38 3.73
N SER A 281 -21.01 -6.43 3.59
CA SER A 281 -21.76 -6.69 2.36
C SER A 281 -22.81 -5.60 2.05
N GLU A 282 -23.35 -4.92 3.07
CA GLU A 282 -24.33 -3.84 2.91
C GLU A 282 -23.67 -2.59 2.29
N LYS A 283 -22.41 -2.32 2.63
CA LYS A 283 -21.64 -1.18 2.10
C LYS A 283 -21.04 -1.42 0.72
N LYS A 284 -20.89 -2.67 0.32
CA LYS A 284 -20.25 -3.02 -0.95
C LYS A 284 -20.89 -2.33 -2.15
N ASP A 285 -22.22 -2.41 -2.27
CA ASP A 285 -22.95 -1.84 -3.41
C ASP A 285 -22.88 -0.31 -3.41
N TRP A 286 -22.90 0.29 -2.22
CA TRP A 286 -22.74 1.72 -2.06
C TRP A 286 -21.36 2.20 -2.52
N TYR A 287 -20.27 1.54 -2.09
CA TYR A 287 -18.92 1.86 -2.54
C TYR A 287 -18.71 1.55 -4.04
N LYS A 288 -19.31 0.48 -4.56
CA LYS A 288 -19.24 0.15 -6.00
C LYS A 288 -19.89 1.23 -6.87
N LYS A 289 -21.02 1.80 -6.43
CA LYS A 289 -21.65 2.94 -7.12
C LYS A 289 -20.69 4.14 -7.17
N HIS A 290 -20.07 4.51 -6.07
CA HIS A 290 -19.12 5.62 -6.02
C HIS A 290 -17.83 5.31 -6.81
N TYR A 291 -17.41 4.06 -6.87
CA TYR A 291 -16.30 3.64 -7.74
C TYR A 291 -16.59 3.87 -9.22
N GLN A 292 -17.85 3.72 -9.67
CA GLN A 292 -18.21 4.09 -11.04
C GLN A 292 -18.02 5.60 -11.29
N GLU A 293 -18.33 6.44 -10.30
CA GLU A 293 -18.10 7.88 -10.42
C GLU A 293 -16.58 8.21 -10.44
N TYR A 294 -15.76 7.49 -9.66
CA TYR A 294 -14.30 7.58 -9.75
C TYR A 294 -13.79 7.24 -11.16
N LEU A 295 -14.29 6.17 -11.78
CA LEU A 295 -13.90 5.78 -13.15
C LEU A 295 -14.32 6.83 -14.18
N LYS A 296 -15.52 7.43 -14.06
CA LYS A 296 -15.97 8.52 -14.93
C LYS A 296 -15.09 9.76 -14.79
N LEU A 297 -14.73 10.13 -13.56
CA LEU A 297 -13.83 11.24 -13.31
C LEU A 297 -12.45 10.97 -13.92
N ALA A 298 -11.92 9.76 -13.75
CA ALA A 298 -10.66 9.33 -14.34
C ALA A 298 -10.67 9.43 -15.86
N GLU A 299 -11.76 9.00 -16.51
CA GLU A 299 -11.93 9.13 -17.96
C GLU A 299 -12.01 10.60 -18.40
N ALA A 300 -12.73 11.44 -17.67
CA ALA A 300 -12.86 12.86 -17.97
C ALA A 300 -11.50 13.57 -17.88
N VAL A 301 -10.73 13.32 -16.82
CA VAL A 301 -9.40 13.92 -16.65
C VAL A 301 -8.41 13.44 -17.70
N ASN A 302 -8.46 12.17 -18.11
CA ASN A 302 -7.64 11.67 -19.23
C ASN A 302 -7.92 12.37 -20.56
N LYS A 303 -9.12 12.91 -20.76
CA LYS A 303 -9.46 13.66 -21.98
C LYS A 303 -8.99 15.12 -21.94
N LEU A 304 -8.62 15.62 -20.76
CA LEU A 304 -8.11 16.99 -20.56
C LEU A 304 -6.57 17.07 -20.67
N SER A 305 -5.90 15.94 -20.59
CA SER A 305 -4.45 15.77 -20.74
C SER A 305 -4.13 15.44 -22.19
#